data_de485c6a924a20a3ca2ef5737c433a1d
#
_entry.id   de485c6a924a20a3ca2ef5737c433a1d
#
_cell.length_a   1.000
_cell.length_b   1.000
_cell.length_c   1.000
_cell.angle_alpha   90.00
_cell.angle_beta   90.00
_cell.angle_gamma   90.00
#
_symmetry.space_group_name_H-M   'P 1'
#
loop_
_entity.id
_entity.type
_entity.pdbx_description
1 polymer ?
#
loop_
_entity_poly.entity_id
_entity_poly.type
_entity_poly.pdbx_seq_one_letter_code
_entity_poly.pdbx_strand_id
1 'polypeptide(L)'
;WSASLIMNGLPPVRLELLGFSGAAQEYIVDFAARYAIDCESKIDFEIKKLDDDRSLALYRILQESLMNVVKHANATKVEIVYQQIAGDLLFEVADNGVGFIVGKDARDDSYGLIGISERVSILNGVLKIESSPGCGTKVSVRFKLE
;
A
#
# COMPACT_ATOMS: atom_id res chain seq x y z
N TRP A 1 19.18 9.29 -11.94
CA TRP A 1 17.85 8.71 -11.79
C TRP A 1 17.00 9.57 -10.90
N SER A 2 16.00 10.12 -11.45
CA SER A 2 15.15 11.07 -10.75
C SER A 2 13.97 10.37 -10.10
N ALA A 3 13.67 10.70 -8.85
CA ALA A 3 12.50 10.19 -8.17
C ALA A 3 11.22 10.55 -8.93
N SER A 4 11.19 11.68 -9.61
CA SER A 4 10.01 12.09 -10.37
C SER A 4 9.79 11.23 -11.60
N LEU A 5 10.83 10.65 -12.19
CA LEU A 5 10.67 9.71 -13.30
C LEU A 5 9.99 8.43 -12.83
N ILE A 6 10.35 7.95 -11.65
CA ILE A 6 9.69 6.79 -11.05
C ILE A 6 8.22 7.12 -10.80
N MET A 7 7.95 8.29 -10.25
CA MET A 7 6.60 8.72 -9.92
C MET A 7 5.74 8.97 -11.16
N ASN A 8 6.36 9.23 -12.31
CA ASN A 8 5.65 9.52 -13.53
C ASN A 8 5.31 8.29 -14.36
N GLY A 9 5.26 7.13 -13.73
CA GLY A 9 4.68 5.96 -14.36
C GLY A 9 5.66 4.94 -14.91
N LEU A 10 6.97 5.22 -14.87
CA LEU A 10 7.94 4.20 -15.25
C LEU A 10 7.98 3.13 -14.15
N PRO A 11 7.79 1.85 -14.49
CA PRO A 11 7.83 0.81 -13.48
C PRO A 11 9.22 0.71 -12.84
N PRO A 12 9.30 0.56 -11.52
CA PRO A 12 10.59 0.33 -10.89
C PRO A 12 11.21 -0.96 -11.41
N VAL A 13 12.51 -0.91 -11.69
CA VAL A 13 13.22 -2.09 -12.20
C VAL A 13 13.06 -3.27 -11.26
N ARG A 14 13.09 -3.02 -9.95
CA ARG A 14 12.95 -4.08 -8.96
C ARG A 14 11.61 -4.78 -9.03
N LEU A 15 10.56 -4.06 -9.38
CA LEU A 15 9.22 -4.64 -9.53
C LEU A 15 9.20 -5.65 -10.67
N GLU A 16 9.82 -5.33 -11.81
CA GLU A 16 9.88 -6.25 -12.94
C GLU A 16 10.69 -7.50 -12.61
N LEU A 17 11.82 -7.34 -11.93
CA LEU A 17 12.71 -8.44 -11.62
C LEU A 17 12.17 -9.36 -10.52
N LEU A 18 11.57 -8.79 -9.48
CA LEU A 18 11.20 -9.52 -8.27
C LEU A 18 9.71 -9.85 -8.18
N GLY A 19 8.88 -9.26 -9.05
CA GLY A 19 7.45 -9.31 -8.89
C GLY A 19 7.00 -8.48 -7.69
N PHE A 20 5.69 -8.43 -7.46
CA PHE A 20 5.18 -7.59 -6.37
C PHE A 20 5.68 -8.04 -5.00
N SER A 21 5.63 -9.35 -4.71
CA SER A 21 6.01 -9.85 -3.38
C SER A 21 7.43 -9.49 -3.02
N GLY A 22 8.37 -9.71 -3.92
CA GLY A 22 9.78 -9.40 -3.66
C GLY A 22 10.04 -7.91 -3.58
N ALA A 23 9.45 -7.13 -4.50
CA ALA A 23 9.63 -5.69 -4.51
C ALA A 23 9.01 -5.04 -3.27
N ALA A 24 7.85 -5.53 -2.84
CA ALA A 24 7.19 -5.03 -1.64
C ALA A 24 8.04 -5.29 -0.40
N GLN A 25 8.56 -6.50 -0.27
CA GLN A 25 9.41 -6.84 0.87
C GLN A 25 10.63 -5.95 0.93
N GLU A 26 11.28 -5.73 -0.21
CA GLU A 26 12.45 -4.87 -0.28
C GLU A 26 12.10 -3.42 0.10
N TYR A 27 10.99 -2.92 -0.42
CA TYR A 27 10.56 -1.57 -0.11
C TYR A 27 10.25 -1.39 1.38
N ILE A 28 9.58 -2.39 1.99
CA ILE A 28 9.23 -2.36 3.41
C ILE A 28 10.47 -2.35 4.30
N VAL A 29 11.46 -3.18 3.97
CA VAL A 29 12.71 -3.23 4.72
C VAL A 29 13.42 -1.87 4.68
N ASP A 30 13.53 -1.28 3.48
CA ASP A 30 14.16 0.03 3.32
C ASP A 30 13.39 1.12 4.05
N PHE A 31 12.07 1.08 3.97
CA PHE A 31 11.20 2.04 4.65
C PHE A 31 11.39 1.97 6.17
N ALA A 32 11.36 0.77 6.74
CA ALA A 32 11.50 0.58 8.17
C ALA A 32 12.85 1.12 8.69
N ALA A 33 13.90 0.89 7.93
CA ALA A 33 15.23 1.38 8.29
C ALA A 33 15.32 2.90 8.18
N ARG A 34 14.76 3.45 7.10
CA ARG A 34 14.86 4.90 6.84
C ARG A 34 14.09 5.74 7.86
N TYR A 35 12.91 5.29 8.24
CA TYR A 35 12.02 6.08 9.10
C TYR A 35 11.98 5.58 10.53
N ALA A 36 12.73 4.55 10.86
CA ALA A 36 12.80 3.96 12.21
C ALA A 36 11.40 3.56 12.71
N ILE A 37 10.62 2.94 11.82
CA ILE A 37 9.28 2.45 12.13
C ILE A 37 9.32 0.93 12.12
N ASP A 38 8.72 0.31 13.13
CA ASP A 38 8.64 -1.15 13.21
C ASP A 38 7.61 -1.64 12.18
N CYS A 39 8.08 -2.33 11.15
CA CYS A 39 7.21 -2.86 10.10
C CYS A 39 7.17 -4.38 10.19
N GLU A 40 5.98 -4.92 10.41
CA GLU A 40 5.75 -6.36 10.37
C GLU A 40 5.07 -6.68 9.05
N SER A 41 5.66 -7.57 8.27
CA SER A 41 5.10 -7.94 6.97
C SER A 41 4.71 -9.41 6.96
N LYS A 42 3.52 -9.68 6.44
CA LYS A 42 3.00 -11.03 6.23
C LYS A 42 2.72 -11.15 4.74
N ILE A 43 3.77 -11.45 3.98
CA ILE A 43 3.70 -11.52 2.53
C ILE A 43 3.81 -12.97 2.10
N ASP A 44 2.80 -13.46 1.40
CA ASP A 44 2.80 -14.80 0.84
C ASP A 44 3.51 -14.78 -0.51
N PHE A 45 4.70 -15.35 -0.57
CA PHE A 45 5.50 -15.38 -1.79
C PHE A 45 5.05 -16.47 -2.77
N GLU A 46 4.09 -17.30 -2.37
CA GLU A 46 3.57 -18.38 -3.24
C GLU A 46 2.40 -17.92 -4.11
N ILE A 47 1.96 -16.67 -3.94
CA ILE A 47 0.87 -16.15 -4.75
C ILE A 47 1.30 -16.02 -6.20
N LYS A 48 0.41 -16.45 -7.11
CA LYS A 48 0.62 -16.35 -8.54
C LYS A 48 1.04 -14.92 -8.92
N LYS A 49 2.03 -14.82 -9.82
CA LYS A 49 2.53 -13.53 -10.27
C LYS A 49 1.42 -12.72 -10.94
N LEU A 50 1.26 -11.49 -10.50
CA LEU A 50 0.33 -10.55 -11.10
C LEU A 50 0.90 -10.02 -12.41
N ASP A 51 0.02 -9.60 -13.32
CA ASP A 51 0.47 -8.91 -14.53
C ASP A 51 1.09 -7.56 -14.17
N ASP A 52 1.73 -6.92 -15.14
CA ASP A 52 2.49 -5.69 -14.89
C ASP A 52 1.61 -4.55 -14.40
N ASP A 53 0.42 -4.39 -14.99
CA ASP A 53 -0.48 -3.30 -14.60
C ASP A 53 -0.96 -3.43 -13.16
N ARG A 54 -1.36 -4.64 -12.76
CA ARG A 54 -1.82 -4.88 -11.40
C ARG A 54 -0.68 -4.82 -10.39
N SER A 55 0.48 -5.35 -10.76
CA SER A 55 1.67 -5.27 -9.89
C SER A 55 2.04 -3.81 -9.62
N LEU A 56 2.06 -2.99 -10.65
CA LEU A 56 2.41 -1.58 -10.49
C LEU A 56 1.36 -0.82 -9.68
N ALA A 57 0.09 -1.06 -9.95
CA ALA A 57 -0.99 -0.42 -9.20
C ALA A 57 -0.87 -0.72 -7.71
N LEU A 58 -0.67 -2.00 -7.37
CA LEU A 58 -0.56 -2.42 -5.99
C LEU A 58 0.69 -1.86 -5.33
N TYR A 59 1.80 -1.81 -6.06
CA TYR A 59 3.05 -1.24 -5.55
C TYR A 59 2.89 0.25 -5.22
N ARG A 60 2.20 1.00 -6.09
CA ARG A 60 1.94 2.43 -5.82
C ARG A 60 1.01 2.63 -4.62
N ILE A 61 0.05 1.73 -4.45
CA ILE A 61 -0.81 1.78 -3.25
C ILE A 61 0.03 1.57 -1.99
N LEU A 62 0.95 0.62 -2.03
CA LEU A 62 1.88 0.38 -0.91
C LEU A 62 2.69 1.64 -0.60
N GLN A 63 3.29 2.25 -1.64
CA GLN A 63 4.10 3.44 -1.45
C GLN A 63 3.30 4.59 -0.87
N GLU A 64 2.11 4.83 -1.40
CA GLU A 64 1.27 5.92 -0.92
C GLU A 64 0.81 5.68 0.52
N SER A 65 0.44 4.45 0.84
CA SER A 65 -0.01 4.10 2.19
C SER A 65 1.11 4.26 3.21
N LEU A 66 2.33 3.87 2.88
CA LEU A 66 3.47 4.04 3.78
C LEU A 66 3.89 5.50 3.91
N MET A 67 3.77 6.28 2.83
CA MET A 67 4.03 7.71 2.91
C MET A 67 3.01 8.42 3.82
N ASN A 68 1.77 7.96 3.84
CA ASN A 68 0.77 8.49 4.77
C ASN A 68 1.18 8.25 6.22
N VAL A 69 1.78 7.11 6.50
CA VAL A 69 2.29 6.84 7.84
C VAL A 69 3.34 7.88 8.24
N VAL A 70 4.26 8.19 7.34
CA VAL A 70 5.32 9.18 7.61
C VAL A 70 4.76 10.58 7.78
N LYS A 71 3.84 10.98 6.90
CA LYS A 71 3.36 12.36 6.84
C LYS A 71 2.31 12.69 7.90
N HIS A 72 1.48 11.71 8.26
CA HIS A 72 0.25 12.01 8.99
C HIS A 72 0.02 11.19 10.25
N ALA A 73 0.55 9.96 10.32
CA ALA A 73 0.10 9.03 11.34
C ALA A 73 0.86 9.15 12.65
N ASN A 74 2.09 9.60 12.63
CA ASN A 74 2.98 9.58 13.81
C ASN A 74 2.99 8.19 14.46
N ALA A 75 3.01 7.15 13.63
CA ALA A 75 2.94 5.77 14.08
C ALA A 75 4.31 5.24 14.46
N THR A 76 4.33 4.23 15.34
CA THR A 76 5.55 3.51 15.69
C THR A 76 5.59 2.13 15.06
N LYS A 77 4.44 1.62 14.63
CA LYS A 77 4.34 0.27 14.08
C LYS A 77 3.37 0.24 12.90
N VAL A 78 3.76 -0.53 11.88
CA VAL A 78 2.92 -0.76 10.68
C VAL A 78 2.91 -2.26 10.41
N GLU A 79 1.74 -2.78 10.07
CA GLU A 79 1.58 -4.17 9.65
C GLU A 79 1.12 -4.19 8.20
N ILE A 80 1.81 -4.97 7.36
CA ILE A 80 1.50 -5.11 5.95
C ILE A 80 1.14 -6.58 5.68
N VAL A 81 0.00 -6.80 5.02
CA VAL A 81 -0.49 -8.14 4.70
C VAL A 81 -0.69 -8.27 3.19
N TYR A 82 -0.22 -9.36 2.63
CA TYR A 82 -0.43 -9.71 1.22
C TYR A 82 -0.70 -11.21 1.18
N GLN A 83 -1.97 -11.58 1.11
CA GLN A 83 -2.40 -12.97 1.25
C GLN A 83 -3.51 -13.30 0.27
N GLN A 84 -3.62 -14.58 -0.06
CA GLN A 84 -4.72 -15.09 -0.86
C GLN A 84 -5.80 -15.64 0.06
N ILE A 85 -7.04 -15.21 -0.15
CA ILE A 85 -8.19 -15.66 0.62
C ILE A 85 -9.27 -16.09 -0.35
N ALA A 86 -9.51 -17.42 -0.44
CA ALA A 86 -10.61 -17.99 -1.22
C ALA A 86 -10.66 -17.47 -2.67
N GLY A 87 -9.52 -17.42 -3.35
CA GLY A 87 -9.46 -16.96 -4.75
C GLY A 87 -9.30 -15.47 -4.92
N ASP A 88 -9.48 -14.70 -3.87
CA ASP A 88 -9.23 -13.27 -3.87
C ASP A 88 -7.85 -12.99 -3.30
N LEU A 89 -7.31 -11.84 -3.65
CA LEU A 89 -6.10 -11.33 -3.04
C LEU A 89 -6.47 -10.23 -2.06
N LEU A 90 -5.89 -10.31 -0.86
CA LEU A 90 -6.05 -9.28 0.16
C LEU A 90 -4.73 -8.58 0.39
N PHE A 91 -4.73 -7.25 0.28
CA PHE A 91 -3.59 -6.41 0.59
C PHE A 91 -4.01 -5.39 1.64
N GLU A 92 -3.27 -5.31 2.75
CA GLU A 92 -3.59 -4.37 3.83
C GLU A 92 -2.34 -3.67 4.35
N VAL A 93 -2.52 -2.40 4.72
CA VAL A 93 -1.51 -1.63 5.44
C VAL A 93 -2.21 -1.02 6.65
N ALA A 94 -1.80 -1.41 7.84
CA ALA A 94 -2.39 -0.94 9.10
C ALA A 94 -1.33 -0.30 9.97
N ASP A 95 -1.62 0.88 10.51
CA ASP A 95 -0.70 1.55 11.44
C ASP A 95 -1.38 1.82 12.78
N ASN A 96 -0.55 2.08 13.79
CA ASN A 96 -1.00 2.39 15.14
C ASN A 96 -0.94 3.89 15.44
N GLY A 97 -1.06 4.72 14.41
CA GLY A 97 -0.91 6.16 14.55
C GLY A 97 -2.14 6.90 15.04
N VAL A 98 -2.17 8.19 14.74
CA VAL A 98 -3.22 9.08 15.27
C VAL A 98 -4.58 8.92 14.58
N GLY A 99 -4.61 8.34 13.39
CA GLY A 99 -5.85 8.17 12.65
C GLY A 99 -6.43 9.49 12.13
N PHE A 100 -7.58 9.41 11.46
CA PHE A 100 -8.29 10.57 10.95
C PHE A 100 -9.77 10.23 10.76
N ILE A 101 -10.59 11.25 10.48
CA ILE A 101 -12.01 11.04 10.22
C ILE A 101 -12.19 10.81 8.73
N VAL A 102 -12.59 9.59 8.34
CA VAL A 102 -12.78 9.22 6.94
C VAL A 102 -13.96 9.99 6.37
N GLY A 103 -13.75 10.60 5.20
CA GLY A 103 -14.83 11.30 4.49
C GLY A 103 -15.23 12.64 5.06
N LYS A 104 -14.47 13.18 6.01
CA LYS A 104 -14.80 14.46 6.63
C LYS A 104 -14.87 15.59 5.62
N ASP A 105 -13.96 15.60 4.65
CA ASP A 105 -13.95 16.60 3.58
C ASP A 105 -13.60 15.89 2.29
N ALA A 106 -14.58 15.76 1.39
CA ALA A 106 -14.42 15.03 0.14
C ALA A 106 -13.40 15.68 -0.79
N ARG A 107 -13.07 16.96 -0.58
CA ARG A 107 -12.08 17.67 -1.40
C ARG A 107 -10.68 17.60 -0.82
N ASP A 108 -10.55 17.14 0.42
CA ASP A 108 -9.25 17.04 1.07
C ASP A 108 -8.60 15.71 0.67
N ASP A 109 -7.56 15.79 -0.15
CA ASP A 109 -6.80 14.62 -0.58
C ASP A 109 -5.42 14.57 0.08
N SER A 110 -5.30 15.06 1.31
CA SER A 110 -4.03 15.06 2.05
C SER A 110 -3.43 13.67 2.18
N TYR A 111 -4.28 12.64 2.17
CA TYR A 111 -3.85 11.24 2.34
C TYR A 111 -3.73 10.50 1.01
N GLY A 112 -3.83 11.19 -0.12
CA GLY A 112 -3.71 10.56 -1.43
C GLY A 112 -4.79 9.52 -1.71
N LEU A 113 -5.96 9.66 -1.10
CA LEU A 113 -7.02 8.65 -1.23
C LEU A 113 -7.61 8.58 -2.64
N ILE A 114 -7.62 9.70 -3.36
CA ILE A 114 -8.08 9.71 -4.76
C ILE A 114 -7.17 8.83 -5.59
N GLY A 115 -5.85 9.00 -5.45
CA GLY A 115 -4.89 8.18 -6.19
C GLY A 115 -4.98 6.71 -5.82
N ILE A 116 -5.17 6.41 -4.54
CA ILE A 116 -5.36 5.02 -4.10
C ILE A 116 -6.63 4.44 -4.73
N SER A 117 -7.74 5.18 -4.71
CA SER A 117 -8.99 4.74 -5.32
C SER A 117 -8.85 4.46 -6.80
N GLU A 118 -8.14 5.32 -7.52
CA GLU A 118 -7.91 5.13 -8.96
C GLU A 118 -7.14 3.84 -9.23
N ARG A 119 -6.12 3.57 -8.43
CA ARG A 119 -5.32 2.36 -8.58
C ARG A 119 -6.11 1.11 -8.22
N VAL A 120 -6.97 1.20 -7.21
CA VAL A 120 -7.85 0.08 -6.86
C VAL A 120 -8.79 -0.23 -8.03
N SER A 121 -9.24 0.79 -8.77
CA SER A 121 -10.07 0.61 -9.97
C SER A 121 -9.33 -0.18 -11.05
N ILE A 122 -8.03 0.05 -11.22
CA ILE A 122 -7.21 -0.73 -12.16
C ILE A 122 -7.23 -2.21 -11.79
N LEU A 123 -7.29 -2.50 -10.49
CA LEU A 123 -7.34 -3.87 -9.98
C LEU A 123 -8.74 -4.48 -10.06
N ASN A 124 -9.76 -3.71 -10.42
CA ASN A 124 -11.17 -4.09 -10.30
C ASN A 124 -11.47 -4.52 -8.86
N GLY A 125 -10.89 -3.81 -7.91
CA GLY A 125 -10.93 -4.19 -6.51
C GLY A 125 -11.90 -3.37 -5.69
N VAL A 126 -11.95 -3.72 -4.40
CA VAL A 126 -12.73 -3.01 -3.40
C VAL A 126 -11.76 -2.40 -2.41
N LEU A 127 -11.91 -1.10 -2.16
CA LEU A 127 -11.11 -0.36 -1.20
C LEU A 127 -11.92 -0.16 0.08
N LYS A 128 -11.29 -0.44 1.21
CA LYS A 128 -11.88 -0.15 2.51
C LYS A 128 -10.85 0.59 3.35
N ILE A 129 -11.25 1.73 3.89
CA ILE A 129 -10.39 2.53 4.76
C ILE A 129 -11.06 2.63 6.12
N GLU A 130 -10.39 2.12 7.15
CA GLU A 130 -10.86 2.18 8.53
C GLU A 130 -9.90 3.06 9.30
N SER A 131 -10.42 4.18 9.80
CA SER A 131 -9.63 5.11 10.60
C SER A 131 -10.56 5.93 11.49
N SER A 132 -10.06 6.27 12.66
CA SER A 132 -10.73 7.21 13.55
C SER A 132 -9.67 7.81 14.47
N PRO A 133 -9.90 9.01 15.01
CA PRO A 133 -8.91 9.66 15.87
C PRO A 133 -8.47 8.75 17.03
N GLY A 134 -7.17 8.57 17.16
CA GLY A 134 -6.58 7.74 18.21
C GLY A 134 -6.54 6.25 17.95
N CYS A 135 -7.10 5.79 16.81
CA CYS A 135 -7.22 4.36 16.53
C CYS A 135 -6.38 3.88 15.36
N GLY A 136 -5.50 4.72 14.84
CA GLY A 136 -4.68 4.35 13.68
C GLY A 136 -5.48 4.32 12.39
N THR A 137 -4.88 3.76 11.36
CA THR A 137 -5.48 3.70 10.03
C THR A 137 -5.20 2.34 9.41
N LYS A 138 -6.21 1.77 8.76
CA LYS A 138 -6.09 0.53 8.01
C LYS A 138 -6.64 0.73 6.61
N VAL A 139 -5.79 0.52 5.62
CA VAL A 139 -6.15 0.54 4.21
C VAL A 139 -6.20 -0.90 3.73
N SER A 140 -7.34 -1.34 3.21
CA SER A 140 -7.52 -2.71 2.73
C SER A 140 -7.97 -2.68 1.27
N VAL A 141 -7.32 -3.51 0.46
CA VAL A 141 -7.66 -3.68 -0.95
C VAL A 141 -7.89 -5.17 -1.19
N ARG A 142 -9.02 -5.50 -1.80
CA ARG A 142 -9.35 -6.89 -2.12
C ARG A 142 -9.78 -6.97 -3.57
N PHE A 143 -9.21 -7.91 -4.30
CA PHE A 143 -9.55 -8.11 -5.71
C PHE A 143 -9.36 -9.57 -6.09
N LYS A 144 -10.01 -9.98 -7.19
CA LYS A 144 -9.90 -11.35 -7.70
C LYS A 144 -8.56 -11.54 -8.37
N LEU A 145 -7.92 -12.68 -8.12
CA LEU A 145 -6.65 -13.02 -8.75
C LEU A 145 -6.76 -13.28 -10.23
N GLU A 146 -7.87 -13.75 -10.67
CA GLU A 146 -8.12 -14.09 -12.06
C GLU A 146 -8.38 -12.85 -12.92
#